data_5c42f50548612ac3747181d239023cc8
#
_entry.id   5c42f50548612ac3747181d239023cc8
#
_cell.length_a   1.000
_cell.length_b   1.000
_cell.length_c   1.000
_cell.angle_alpha   90.00
_cell.angle_beta   90.00
_cell.angle_gamma   90.00
#
_symmetry.space_group_name_H-M   'P 1'
#
loop_
_entity.id
_entity.type
_entity.pdbx_description
1 polymer ?
#
loop_
_entity_poly.entity_id
_entity_poly.type
_entity_poly.pdbx_seq_one_letter_code
_entity_poly.pdbx_strand_id
1 'polypeptide(L)'
;WSSDVCSSDLDADQAMALLVVARTDSERRGSRGLSMFIVPRSSDGLTMTALPKVGNNAMPSWDVSLDDVFVPDDALLGGLHEGFAVLGSTLHFSRASLAATALGSAQSLVDLCIAHVRERRQFGRVLAEFQVLRHRIADMQMRVDQTRWVVRHLAWLIATGQPCAREASQAKVIATETLQSLSNEAMQIFASQGYSSESDVQRIWRDARLYTFGEGT
;
A
#
# COMPACT_ATOMS: atom_id res chain seq x y z
N TRP A 1 -20.79 18.30 -10.23
CA TRP A 1 -19.38 17.87 -10.31
C TRP A 1 -19.30 16.55 -11.06
N SER A 2 -18.73 16.56 -12.25
CA SER A 2 -18.22 15.34 -12.87
C SER A 2 -16.70 15.37 -12.70
N SER A 3 -16.11 14.49 -11.94
CA SER A 3 -14.68 14.35 -11.83
C SER A 3 -14.27 12.97 -12.29
N ASP A 4 -13.11 12.90 -12.94
CA ASP A 4 -12.43 11.63 -13.09
C ASP A 4 -12.15 11.06 -11.71
N VAL A 5 -12.67 9.93 -11.49
CA VAL A 5 -12.92 9.24 -10.25
C VAL A 5 -11.68 8.49 -9.76
N CYS A 6 -11.55 8.30 -8.47
CA CYS A 6 -10.62 7.34 -7.91
C CYS A 6 -11.07 5.92 -8.29
N SER A 7 -10.34 5.26 -9.17
CA SER A 7 -10.66 3.91 -9.65
C SER A 7 -10.12 2.79 -8.76
N SER A 8 -9.89 3.03 -7.47
CA SER A 8 -9.33 2.02 -6.56
C SER A 8 -9.62 2.26 -5.08
N ASP A 9 -10.79 2.82 -4.76
CA ASP A 9 -11.15 3.08 -3.37
C ASP A 9 -11.39 1.77 -2.62
N LEU A 10 -10.59 1.56 -1.56
CA LEU A 10 -10.66 0.37 -0.73
C LEU A 10 -11.82 0.49 0.27
N ASP A 11 -12.61 -0.58 0.39
CA ASP A 11 -13.73 -0.70 1.34
C ASP A 11 -14.75 0.46 1.27
N ALA A 12 -14.88 1.14 0.12
CA ALA A 12 -15.79 2.27 -0.04
C ALA A 12 -17.26 1.89 0.24
N ASP A 13 -17.64 0.63 0.01
CA ASP A 13 -18.97 0.10 0.30
C ASP A 13 -19.28 0.00 1.80
N GLN A 14 -18.26 -0.06 2.66
CA GLN A 14 -18.40 -0.09 4.11
C GLN A 14 -18.26 1.30 4.74
N ALA A 15 -17.77 2.28 4.01
CA ALA A 15 -17.60 3.64 4.51
C ALA A 15 -18.95 4.35 4.73
N MET A 16 -19.06 5.16 5.76
CA MET A 16 -20.20 6.06 5.95
C MET A 16 -20.12 7.29 5.04
N ALA A 17 -18.89 7.75 4.78
CA ALA A 17 -18.61 8.88 3.91
C ALA A 17 -17.25 8.71 3.24
N LEU A 18 -17.04 9.41 2.14
CA LEU A 18 -15.80 9.45 1.38
C LEU A 18 -15.12 10.81 1.58
N LEU A 19 -13.79 10.79 1.66
CA LEU A 19 -12.98 12.02 1.60
C LEU A 19 -12.66 12.30 0.13
N VAL A 20 -13.27 13.34 -0.42
CA VAL A 20 -13.14 13.69 -1.83
C VAL A 20 -12.26 14.93 -1.96
N VAL A 21 -11.16 14.82 -2.70
CA VAL A 21 -10.32 15.96 -3.07
C VAL A 21 -10.72 16.42 -4.46
N ALA A 22 -11.18 17.65 -4.54
CA ALA A 22 -11.72 18.18 -5.77
C ALA A 22 -11.14 19.56 -6.12
N ARG A 23 -11.08 19.86 -7.42
CA ARG A 23 -10.59 21.16 -7.91
C ARG A 23 -11.69 22.21 -7.78
N THR A 24 -11.50 23.16 -6.90
CA THR A 24 -12.42 24.28 -6.66
C THR A 24 -11.96 25.60 -7.29
N ASP A 25 -10.74 25.64 -7.82
CA ASP A 25 -10.21 26.79 -8.58
C ASP A 25 -9.50 26.24 -9.83
N SER A 26 -10.11 26.46 -11.00
CA SER A 26 -9.60 25.97 -12.29
C SER A 26 -8.43 26.78 -12.83
N GLU A 27 -8.22 28.00 -12.35
CA GLU A 27 -7.11 28.86 -12.79
C GLU A 27 -5.79 28.48 -12.11
N ARG A 28 -5.85 27.90 -10.91
CA ARG A 28 -4.67 27.43 -10.19
C ARG A 28 -4.27 26.02 -10.64
N ARG A 29 -2.98 25.81 -10.87
CA ARG A 29 -2.42 24.53 -11.30
C ARG A 29 -1.82 23.71 -10.15
N GLY A 30 -1.69 22.40 -10.38
CA GLY A 30 -1.09 21.46 -9.43
C GLY A 30 -1.93 21.29 -8.18
N SER A 31 -1.30 21.24 -7.02
CA SER A 31 -1.97 21.07 -5.72
C SER A 31 -2.70 22.31 -5.20
N ARG A 32 -2.44 23.48 -5.79
CA ARG A 32 -3.15 24.71 -5.46
C ARG A 32 -4.54 24.71 -6.08
N GLY A 33 -5.54 25.24 -5.39
CA GLY A 33 -6.92 25.26 -5.87
C GLY A 33 -7.68 23.94 -5.71
N LEU A 34 -7.16 23.04 -4.88
CA LEU A 34 -7.84 21.81 -4.46
C LEU A 34 -8.48 22.03 -3.08
N SER A 35 -9.68 21.53 -2.90
CA SER A 35 -10.38 21.49 -1.60
C SER A 35 -10.74 20.05 -1.25
N MET A 36 -10.92 19.75 0.02
CA MET A 36 -11.31 18.43 0.50
C MET A 36 -12.70 18.50 1.11
N PHE A 37 -13.52 17.50 0.80
CA PHE A 37 -14.90 17.42 1.26
C PHE A 37 -15.18 16.05 1.88
N ILE A 38 -16.06 16.04 2.87
CA ILE A 38 -16.65 14.82 3.42
C ILE A 38 -17.97 14.59 2.70
N VAL A 39 -18.03 13.57 1.84
CA VAL A 39 -19.20 13.27 1.01
C VAL A 39 -19.86 12.00 1.56
N PRO A 40 -21.10 12.08 2.08
CA PRO A 40 -21.82 10.88 2.52
C PRO A 40 -21.97 9.87 1.39
N ARG A 41 -21.75 8.59 1.70
CA ARG A 41 -21.90 7.51 0.70
C ARG A 41 -23.30 7.46 0.06
N SER A 42 -24.31 7.90 0.81
CA SER A 42 -25.72 7.95 0.36
C SER A 42 -26.06 9.19 -0.46
N SER A 43 -25.10 10.03 -0.85
CA SER A 43 -25.35 11.22 -1.64
C SER A 43 -25.91 10.86 -3.03
N ASP A 44 -26.95 11.59 -3.46
CA ASP A 44 -27.48 11.44 -4.81
C ASP A 44 -26.40 11.77 -5.83
N GLY A 45 -26.31 10.96 -6.91
CA GLY A 45 -25.29 11.09 -7.92
C GLY A 45 -23.96 10.35 -7.61
N LEU A 46 -23.78 9.79 -6.40
CA LEU A 46 -22.66 8.92 -6.10
C LEU A 46 -23.00 7.47 -6.47
N THR A 47 -22.19 6.88 -7.34
CA THR A 47 -22.33 5.48 -7.73
C THR A 47 -21.03 4.72 -7.54
N MET A 48 -21.12 3.43 -7.26
CA MET A 48 -19.95 2.58 -7.04
C MET A 48 -20.07 1.29 -7.82
N THR A 49 -18.99 0.90 -8.49
CA THR A 49 -18.89 -0.38 -9.22
C THR A 49 -17.73 -1.19 -8.66
N ALA A 50 -17.97 -2.45 -8.32
CA ALA A 50 -16.93 -3.33 -7.79
C ALA A 50 -15.81 -3.53 -8.81
N LEU A 51 -14.55 -3.35 -8.37
CA LEU A 51 -13.37 -3.52 -9.20
C LEU A 51 -12.65 -4.83 -8.85
N PRO A 52 -12.72 -5.86 -9.72
CA PRO A 52 -11.96 -7.09 -9.50
C PRO A 52 -10.45 -6.84 -9.55
N LYS A 53 -9.72 -7.39 -8.57
CA LYS A 53 -8.26 -7.20 -8.43
C LYS A 53 -7.50 -8.50 -8.51
N VAL A 54 -6.22 -8.41 -8.89
CA VAL A 54 -5.28 -9.54 -8.90
C VAL A 54 -4.88 -9.96 -7.49
N GLY A 55 -4.75 -9.01 -6.57
CA GLY A 55 -4.34 -9.24 -5.18
C GLY A 55 -5.07 -8.33 -4.19
N ASN A 56 -4.73 -8.46 -2.92
CA ASN A 56 -5.35 -7.73 -1.79
C ASN A 56 -6.88 -7.89 -1.76
N ASN A 57 -7.36 -9.10 -2.06
CA ASN A 57 -8.79 -9.37 -2.23
C ASN A 57 -9.57 -9.42 -0.92
N ALA A 58 -8.88 -9.40 0.23
CA ALA A 58 -9.52 -9.26 1.54
C ALA A 58 -10.17 -7.88 1.75
N MET A 59 -9.69 -6.86 1.00
CA MET A 59 -10.24 -5.51 0.98
C MET A 59 -10.79 -5.25 -0.41
N PRO A 60 -12.11 -5.20 -0.63
CA PRO A 60 -12.69 -4.90 -1.93
C PRO A 60 -12.28 -3.50 -2.43
N SER A 61 -12.18 -3.33 -3.74
CA SER A 61 -11.95 -2.03 -4.37
C SER A 61 -13.14 -1.65 -5.21
N TRP A 62 -13.39 -0.36 -5.27
CA TRP A 62 -14.54 0.21 -5.94
C TRP A 62 -14.10 1.31 -6.89
N ASP A 63 -14.73 1.35 -8.02
CA ASP A 63 -14.73 2.49 -8.93
C ASP A 63 -15.88 3.40 -8.50
N VAL A 64 -15.54 4.59 -8.00
CA VAL A 64 -16.52 5.54 -7.44
C VAL A 64 -16.74 6.66 -8.46
N SER A 65 -17.96 6.87 -8.89
CA SER A 65 -18.36 7.94 -9.80
C SER A 65 -19.19 8.99 -9.06
N LEU A 66 -18.90 10.25 -9.31
CA LEU A 66 -19.60 11.41 -8.75
C LEU A 66 -20.18 12.22 -9.90
N ASP A 67 -21.50 12.12 -10.11
CA ASP A 67 -22.22 12.82 -11.16
C ASP A 67 -23.20 13.81 -10.53
N ASP A 68 -22.92 15.09 -10.68
CA ASP A 68 -23.71 16.22 -10.14
C ASP A 68 -24.03 16.10 -8.63
N VAL A 69 -23.08 15.58 -7.85
CA VAL A 69 -23.24 15.41 -6.41
C VAL A 69 -23.21 16.77 -5.73
N PHE A 70 -24.30 17.11 -5.03
CA PHE A 70 -24.34 18.32 -4.20
C PHE A 70 -23.59 18.11 -2.89
N VAL A 71 -22.70 19.04 -2.57
CA VAL A 71 -21.92 19.05 -1.30
C VAL A 71 -22.13 20.39 -0.60
N PRO A 72 -22.73 20.41 0.61
CA PRO A 72 -22.94 21.63 1.34
C PRO A 72 -21.63 22.25 1.88
N ASP A 73 -21.63 23.53 2.20
CA ASP A 73 -20.46 24.28 2.63
C ASP A 73 -19.84 23.72 3.94
N ASP A 74 -20.65 23.19 4.82
CA ASP A 74 -20.21 22.58 6.10
C ASP A 74 -19.52 21.23 5.93
N ALA A 75 -19.61 20.61 4.75
CA ALA A 75 -18.87 19.41 4.40
C ALA A 75 -17.41 19.71 3.96
N LEU A 76 -17.03 20.96 3.82
CA LEU A 76 -15.65 21.36 3.52
C LEU A 76 -14.72 21.02 4.69
N LEU A 77 -13.70 20.23 4.43
CA LEU A 77 -12.69 19.87 5.42
C LEU A 77 -11.45 20.78 5.27
N GLY A 78 -11.23 21.63 6.27
CA GLY A 78 -10.18 22.66 6.22
C GLY A 78 -10.62 23.92 5.47
N GLY A 79 -9.67 24.66 4.91
CA GLY A 79 -9.94 25.87 4.14
C GLY A 79 -10.22 25.61 2.66
N LEU A 80 -10.96 26.52 2.03
CA LEU A 80 -11.17 26.50 0.59
C LEU A 80 -9.80 26.63 -0.13
N HIS A 81 -9.54 25.77 -1.10
CA HIS A 81 -8.26 25.63 -1.84
C HIS A 81 -7.07 25.13 -1.01
N GLU A 82 -7.30 24.62 0.20
CA GLU A 82 -6.27 24.07 1.10
C GLU A 82 -6.34 22.53 1.23
N GLY A 83 -7.17 21.86 0.46
CA GLY A 83 -7.41 20.42 0.55
C GLY A 83 -6.15 19.57 0.41
N PHE A 84 -5.16 20.01 -0.37
CA PHE A 84 -3.89 19.28 -0.49
C PHE A 84 -3.05 19.37 0.79
N ALA A 85 -3.11 20.48 1.52
CA ALA A 85 -2.42 20.62 2.81
C ALA A 85 -3.05 19.69 3.86
N VAL A 86 -4.39 19.60 3.87
CA VAL A 86 -5.13 18.67 4.74
C VAL A 86 -4.76 17.22 4.41
N LEU A 87 -4.80 16.83 3.12
CA LEU A 87 -4.39 15.50 2.68
C LEU A 87 -2.94 15.20 3.05
N GLY A 88 -2.03 16.16 2.85
CA GLY A 88 -0.60 16.01 3.15
C GLY A 88 -0.33 15.65 4.62
N SER A 89 -1.12 16.17 5.55
CA SER A 89 -0.97 15.87 6.97
C SER A 89 -1.29 14.41 7.31
N THR A 90 -2.21 13.79 6.57
CA THR A 90 -2.63 12.39 6.79
C THR A 90 -1.77 11.40 6.00
N LEU A 91 -1.24 11.79 4.84
CA LEU A 91 -0.43 10.92 3.98
C LEU A 91 0.84 10.39 4.67
N HIS A 92 1.40 11.10 5.63
CA HIS A 92 2.57 10.61 6.36
C HIS A 92 2.23 9.37 7.20
N PHE A 93 1.05 9.34 7.81
CA PHE A 93 0.57 8.20 8.60
C PHE A 93 0.22 7.01 7.71
N SER A 94 -0.52 7.22 6.62
CA SER A 94 -0.86 6.13 5.71
C SER A 94 0.36 5.53 5.04
N ARG A 95 1.34 6.34 4.62
CA ARG A 95 2.62 5.85 4.09
C ARG A 95 3.43 5.08 5.12
N ALA A 96 3.44 5.53 6.38
CA ALA A 96 4.10 4.81 7.46
C ALA A 96 3.43 3.45 7.73
N SER A 97 2.11 3.41 7.74
CA SER A 97 1.31 2.18 7.90
C SER A 97 1.58 1.21 6.75
N LEU A 98 1.54 1.69 5.50
CA LEU A 98 1.84 0.87 4.33
C LEU A 98 3.28 0.33 4.34
N ALA A 99 4.25 1.16 4.72
CA ALA A 99 5.65 0.74 4.85
C ALA A 99 5.83 -0.32 5.94
N ALA A 100 5.13 -0.19 7.08
CA ALA A 100 5.16 -1.17 8.16
C ALA A 100 4.51 -2.50 7.74
N THR A 101 3.39 -2.46 7.02
CA THR A 101 2.72 -3.64 6.46
C THR A 101 3.62 -4.37 5.46
N ALA A 102 4.25 -3.61 4.55
CA ALA A 102 5.19 -4.18 3.57
C ALA A 102 6.40 -4.82 4.26
N LEU A 103 6.96 -4.19 5.29
CA LEU A 103 8.04 -4.75 6.10
C LEU A 103 7.64 -6.05 6.79
N GLY A 104 6.45 -6.10 7.40
CA GLY A 104 5.93 -7.31 8.06
C GLY A 104 5.75 -8.46 7.07
N SER A 105 5.18 -8.18 5.90
CA SER A 105 5.01 -9.17 4.83
C SER A 105 6.36 -9.66 4.27
N ALA A 106 7.34 -8.77 4.12
CA ALA A 106 8.69 -9.12 3.70
C ALA A 106 9.40 -10.04 4.72
N GLN A 107 9.27 -9.76 6.03
CA GLN A 107 9.79 -10.65 7.08
C GLN A 107 9.11 -12.03 7.03
N SER A 108 7.78 -12.07 6.88
CA SER A 108 7.04 -13.34 6.77
C SER A 108 7.53 -14.18 5.60
N LEU A 109 7.86 -13.58 4.45
CA LEU A 109 8.44 -14.31 3.32
C LEU A 109 9.79 -14.92 3.65
N VAL A 110 10.67 -14.21 4.38
CA VAL A 110 11.95 -14.76 4.83
C VAL A 110 11.74 -15.95 5.76
N ASP A 111 10.84 -15.81 6.72
CA ASP A 111 10.55 -16.88 7.70
C ASP A 111 9.98 -18.13 7.00
N LEU A 112 9.06 -17.94 6.06
CA LEU A 112 8.53 -19.02 5.21
C LEU A 112 9.63 -19.70 4.39
N CYS A 113 10.53 -18.92 3.78
CA CYS A 113 11.67 -19.48 3.02
C CYS A 113 12.61 -20.29 3.92
N ILE A 114 12.92 -19.81 5.12
CA ILE A 114 13.76 -20.53 6.09
C ILE A 114 13.10 -21.86 6.47
N ALA A 115 11.82 -21.86 6.80
CA ALA A 115 11.09 -23.08 7.14
C ALA A 115 11.12 -24.06 5.96
N HIS A 116 10.76 -23.60 4.77
CA HIS A 116 10.72 -24.42 3.57
C HIS A 116 12.06 -25.09 3.24
N VAL A 117 13.18 -24.36 3.25
CA VAL A 117 14.49 -24.92 2.87
C VAL A 117 15.03 -25.92 3.91
N ARG A 118 14.59 -25.84 5.16
CA ARG A 118 14.95 -26.78 6.22
C ARG A 118 14.25 -28.14 6.08
N GLU A 119 13.07 -28.16 5.51
CA GLU A 119 12.23 -29.37 5.40
C GLU A 119 12.30 -30.00 4.01
N ARG A 120 12.27 -29.18 2.96
CA ARG A 120 12.21 -29.66 1.58
C ARG A 120 13.52 -30.35 1.17
N ARG A 121 13.39 -31.55 0.62
CA ARG A 121 14.53 -32.35 0.10
C ARG A 121 14.46 -32.44 -1.42
N GLN A 122 15.60 -32.23 -2.07
CA GLN A 122 15.82 -32.47 -3.48
C GLN A 122 17.28 -32.90 -3.69
N PHE A 123 17.55 -33.69 -4.73
CA PHE A 123 18.89 -34.17 -5.07
C PHE A 123 19.59 -34.85 -3.88
N GLY A 124 18.83 -35.62 -3.07
CA GLY A 124 19.34 -36.40 -1.96
C GLY A 124 19.61 -35.64 -0.65
N ARG A 125 19.39 -34.33 -0.57
CA ARG A 125 19.65 -33.49 0.61
C ARG A 125 18.59 -32.42 0.82
N VAL A 126 18.55 -31.79 1.99
CA VAL A 126 17.66 -30.67 2.26
C VAL A 126 18.12 -29.41 1.49
N LEU A 127 17.15 -28.56 1.10
CA LEU A 127 17.47 -27.37 0.34
C LEU A 127 18.42 -26.42 1.09
N ALA A 128 18.37 -26.38 2.40
CA ALA A 128 19.26 -25.58 3.24
C ALA A 128 20.77 -25.92 3.07
N GLU A 129 21.11 -27.09 2.54
CA GLU A 129 22.51 -27.46 2.27
C GLU A 129 23.08 -26.84 0.99
N PHE A 130 22.22 -26.28 0.14
CA PHE A 130 22.67 -25.59 -1.08
C PHE A 130 23.11 -24.15 -0.75
N GLN A 131 24.38 -23.86 -0.97
CA GLN A 131 24.98 -22.55 -0.66
C GLN A 131 24.24 -21.40 -1.33
N VAL A 132 23.81 -21.56 -2.58
CA VAL A 132 23.09 -20.53 -3.33
C VAL A 132 21.78 -20.11 -2.65
N LEU A 133 21.05 -21.04 -2.03
CA LEU A 133 19.82 -20.74 -1.32
C LEU A 133 20.08 -20.06 0.03
N ARG A 134 21.16 -20.49 0.73
CA ARG A 134 21.59 -19.82 1.97
C ARG A 134 21.96 -18.36 1.74
N HIS A 135 22.71 -18.08 0.67
CA HIS A 135 23.07 -16.71 0.31
C HIS A 135 21.85 -15.87 -0.05
N ARG A 136 20.93 -16.40 -0.87
CA ARG A 136 19.67 -15.70 -1.20
C ARG A 136 18.88 -15.31 0.04
N ILE A 137 18.70 -16.24 0.97
CA ILE A 137 17.95 -15.98 2.22
C ILE A 137 18.69 -14.96 3.10
N ALA A 138 20.02 -15.02 3.17
CA ALA A 138 20.81 -14.03 3.89
C ALA A 138 20.65 -12.62 3.27
N ASP A 139 20.68 -12.52 1.94
CA ASP A 139 20.45 -11.25 1.23
C ASP A 139 19.02 -10.72 1.46
N MET A 140 18.01 -11.61 1.46
CA MET A 140 16.64 -11.25 1.80
C MET A 140 16.55 -10.67 3.21
N GLN A 141 17.15 -11.35 4.20
CA GLN A 141 17.14 -10.87 5.59
C GLN A 141 17.85 -9.51 5.75
N MET A 142 19.00 -9.31 5.10
CA MET A 142 19.69 -8.03 5.13
C MET A 142 18.81 -6.89 4.60
N ARG A 143 18.08 -7.10 3.52
CA ARG A 143 17.15 -6.10 2.97
C ARG A 143 16.00 -5.80 3.93
N VAL A 144 15.45 -6.82 4.59
CA VAL A 144 14.43 -6.64 5.63
C VAL A 144 14.97 -5.79 6.77
N ASP A 145 16.19 -6.06 7.24
CA ASP A 145 16.81 -5.33 8.36
C ASP A 145 17.09 -3.86 7.99
N GLN A 146 17.59 -3.59 6.79
CA GLN A 146 17.75 -2.23 6.27
C GLN A 146 16.41 -1.49 6.22
N THR A 147 15.39 -2.11 5.66
CA THR A 147 14.04 -1.55 5.59
C THR A 147 13.47 -1.28 6.97
N ARG A 148 13.71 -2.17 7.93
CA ARG A 148 13.27 -2.03 9.33
C ARG A 148 13.82 -0.75 9.98
N TRP A 149 15.07 -0.41 9.72
CA TRP A 149 15.67 0.83 10.23
C TRP A 149 15.00 2.06 9.64
N VAL A 150 14.72 2.06 8.35
CA VAL A 150 14.03 3.17 7.68
C VAL A 150 12.61 3.36 8.22
N VAL A 151 11.85 2.28 8.37
CA VAL A 151 10.48 2.33 8.92
C VAL A 151 10.47 2.78 10.38
N ARG A 152 11.41 2.28 11.20
CA ARG A 152 11.53 2.70 12.61
C ARG A 152 11.92 4.17 12.73
N HIS A 153 12.82 4.66 11.87
CA HIS A 153 13.20 6.07 11.86
C HIS A 153 11.99 6.96 11.56
N LEU A 154 11.19 6.60 10.53
CA LEU A 154 9.95 7.31 10.23
C LEU A 154 8.98 7.29 11.41
N ALA A 155 8.77 6.13 12.02
CA ALA A 155 7.89 6.00 13.20
C ALA A 155 8.36 6.88 14.36
N TRP A 156 9.67 7.00 14.59
CA TRP A 156 10.23 7.89 15.60
C TRP A 156 9.98 9.36 15.29
N LEU A 157 10.17 9.79 14.03
CA LEU A 157 9.90 11.17 13.61
C LEU A 157 8.43 11.54 13.84
N ILE A 158 7.51 10.65 13.46
CA ILE A 158 6.08 10.83 13.69
C ILE A 158 5.77 10.93 15.19
N ALA A 159 6.30 10.01 15.99
CA ALA A 159 6.04 9.95 17.44
C ALA A 159 6.60 11.17 18.19
N THR A 160 7.62 11.81 17.66
CA THR A 160 8.25 13.02 18.25
C THR A 160 7.76 14.33 17.61
N GLY A 161 6.77 14.27 16.70
CA GLY A 161 6.21 15.45 16.05
C GLY A 161 7.19 16.18 15.10
N GLN A 162 8.20 15.46 14.59
CA GLN A 162 9.21 16.02 13.68
C GLN A 162 8.68 16.05 12.25
N PRO A 163 9.10 17.04 11.42
CA PRO A 163 8.82 17.01 9.99
C PRO A 163 9.34 15.72 9.34
N CYS A 164 8.50 14.99 8.61
CA CYS A 164 8.84 13.67 8.08
C CYS A 164 8.33 13.39 6.67
N ALA A 165 7.96 14.41 5.90
CA ALA A 165 7.38 14.24 4.57
C ALA A 165 8.31 13.48 3.59
N ARG A 166 9.61 13.79 3.62
CA ARG A 166 10.64 13.11 2.82
C ARG A 166 10.81 11.65 3.28
N GLU A 167 10.95 11.45 4.58
CA GLU A 167 11.17 10.15 5.21
C GLU A 167 9.96 9.23 5.01
N ALA A 168 8.73 9.75 5.07
CA ALA A 168 7.52 9.00 4.78
C ALA A 168 7.49 8.51 3.33
N SER A 169 7.86 9.38 2.37
CA SER A 169 7.96 9.00 0.97
C SER A 169 9.05 7.96 0.72
N GLN A 170 10.23 8.14 1.31
CA GLN A 170 11.36 7.21 1.20
C GLN A 170 11.02 5.85 1.83
N ALA A 171 10.46 5.83 3.02
CA ALA A 171 10.10 4.60 3.71
C ALA A 171 9.07 3.79 2.92
N LYS A 172 8.05 4.46 2.35
CA LYS A 172 7.05 3.81 1.51
C LYS A 172 7.69 3.14 0.30
N VAL A 173 8.50 3.86 -0.46
CA VAL A 173 9.16 3.33 -1.66
C VAL A 173 10.09 2.16 -1.30
N ILE A 174 10.99 2.36 -0.34
CA ILE A 174 11.96 1.34 0.08
C ILE A 174 11.24 0.07 0.56
N ALA A 175 10.23 0.19 1.41
CA ALA A 175 9.54 -0.97 1.96
C ALA A 175 8.74 -1.73 0.91
N THR A 176 8.03 -1.03 0.03
CA THR A 176 7.18 -1.67 -0.98
C THR A 176 8.01 -2.31 -2.11
N GLU A 177 9.10 -1.68 -2.53
CA GLU A 177 10.03 -2.27 -3.50
C GLU A 177 10.80 -3.47 -2.92
N THR A 178 11.18 -3.39 -1.63
CA THR A 178 11.77 -4.53 -0.93
C THR A 178 10.79 -5.70 -0.92
N LEU A 179 9.55 -5.51 -0.50
CA LEU A 179 8.53 -6.55 -0.51
C LEU A 179 8.34 -7.15 -1.90
N GLN A 180 8.21 -6.30 -2.94
CA GLN A 180 8.04 -6.75 -4.32
C GLN A 180 9.23 -7.62 -4.78
N SER A 181 10.45 -7.21 -4.46
CA SER A 181 11.65 -7.96 -4.79
C SER A 181 11.72 -9.29 -4.03
N LEU A 182 11.47 -9.28 -2.71
CA LEU A 182 11.53 -10.48 -1.88
C LEU A 182 10.40 -11.47 -2.21
N SER A 183 9.25 -11.00 -2.65
CA SER A 183 8.16 -11.88 -3.09
C SER A 183 8.54 -12.68 -4.34
N ASN A 184 9.28 -12.09 -5.27
CA ASN A 184 9.83 -12.80 -6.43
C ASN A 184 10.90 -13.84 -6.00
N GLU A 185 11.80 -13.48 -5.07
CA GLU A 185 12.80 -14.42 -4.55
C GLU A 185 12.15 -15.60 -3.82
N ALA A 186 11.15 -15.34 -2.99
CA ALA A 186 10.41 -16.39 -2.29
C ALA A 186 9.69 -17.31 -3.27
N MET A 187 9.03 -16.76 -4.29
CA MET A 187 8.39 -17.53 -5.35
C MET A 187 9.40 -18.45 -6.04
N GLN A 188 10.62 -17.98 -6.32
CA GLN A 188 11.68 -18.78 -6.93
C GLN A 188 12.20 -19.89 -5.99
N ILE A 189 12.31 -19.62 -4.69
CA ILE A 189 12.75 -20.60 -3.69
C ILE A 189 11.72 -21.73 -3.53
N PHE A 190 10.44 -21.40 -3.53
CA PHE A 190 9.33 -22.35 -3.39
C PHE A 190 8.99 -23.07 -4.70
N ALA A 191 9.35 -22.50 -5.84
CA ALA A 191 9.04 -23.02 -7.18
C ALA A 191 7.52 -23.30 -7.34
N SER A 192 7.14 -24.45 -7.91
CA SER A 192 5.74 -24.81 -8.15
C SER A 192 4.87 -24.82 -6.88
N GLN A 193 5.44 -25.11 -5.73
CA GLN A 193 4.73 -25.09 -4.45
C GLN A 193 4.35 -23.66 -4.04
N GLY A 194 5.22 -22.69 -4.32
CA GLY A 194 4.93 -21.26 -4.10
C GLY A 194 3.84 -20.72 -5.02
N TYR A 195 3.69 -21.32 -6.19
CA TYR A 195 2.71 -20.90 -7.23
C TYR A 195 1.32 -21.56 -7.04
N SER A 196 1.17 -22.47 -6.08
CA SER A 196 -0.12 -23.04 -5.73
C SER A 196 -1.04 -22.00 -5.09
N SER A 197 -2.34 -22.04 -5.41
CA SER A 197 -3.35 -21.14 -4.82
C SER A 197 -3.47 -21.25 -3.29
N GLU A 198 -3.03 -22.35 -2.71
CA GLU A 198 -3.03 -22.60 -1.27
C GLU A 198 -1.80 -22.00 -0.55
N SER A 199 -0.80 -21.54 -1.31
CA SER A 199 0.43 -20.98 -0.77
C SER A 199 0.30 -19.52 -0.38
N ASP A 200 0.75 -19.16 0.83
CA ASP A 200 0.87 -17.76 1.23
C ASP A 200 1.87 -16.98 0.37
N VAL A 201 2.87 -17.66 -0.20
CA VAL A 201 3.87 -17.00 -1.06
C VAL A 201 3.22 -16.36 -2.28
N GLN A 202 2.34 -17.10 -3.02
CA GLN A 202 1.65 -16.52 -4.17
C GLN A 202 0.68 -15.42 -3.76
N ARG A 203 0.04 -15.53 -2.59
CA ARG A 203 -0.85 -14.49 -2.10
C ARG A 203 -0.08 -13.19 -1.86
N ILE A 204 1.02 -13.26 -1.08
CA ILE A 204 1.87 -12.10 -0.79
C ILE A 204 2.49 -11.55 -2.09
N TRP A 205 2.86 -12.41 -3.04
CA TRP A 205 3.41 -12.00 -4.33
C TRP A 205 2.41 -11.19 -5.17
N ARG A 206 1.14 -11.57 -5.18
CA ARG A 206 0.08 -10.81 -5.85
C ARG A 206 -0.23 -9.49 -5.14
N ASP A 207 -0.27 -9.53 -3.81
CA ASP A 207 -0.59 -8.36 -2.97
C ASP A 207 0.52 -7.30 -3.03
N ALA A 208 1.78 -7.72 -3.08
CA ALA A 208 2.96 -6.84 -3.05
C ALA A 208 2.95 -5.78 -4.16
N ARG A 209 2.40 -6.10 -5.33
CA ARG A 209 2.39 -5.17 -6.46
C ARG A 209 1.50 -3.95 -6.20
N LEU A 210 0.37 -4.13 -5.52
CA LEU A 210 -0.53 -3.03 -5.17
C LEU A 210 0.20 -1.96 -4.33
N TYR A 211 1.02 -2.38 -3.38
CA TYR A 211 1.69 -1.47 -2.45
C TYR A 211 2.67 -0.52 -3.12
N THR A 212 3.22 -0.86 -4.28
CA THR A 212 4.16 0.02 -4.98
C THR A 212 3.51 1.28 -5.55
N PHE A 213 2.22 1.28 -5.84
CA PHE A 213 1.48 2.44 -6.33
C PHE A 213 0.41 2.95 -5.36
N GLY A 214 0.03 2.20 -4.34
CA GLY A 214 -0.81 2.68 -3.24
C GLY A 214 -0.15 3.87 -2.53
N GLU A 215 -0.93 4.83 -2.06
CA GLU A 215 -0.47 6.07 -1.38
C GLU A 215 0.47 6.94 -2.26
N GLY A 216 0.36 6.81 -3.57
CA GLY A 216 1.17 7.50 -4.57
C GLY A 216 2.35 6.67 -5.08
N THR A 217 2.62 6.80 -6.36
CA THR A 217 3.74 6.13 -7.07
C THR A 217 5.08 6.76 -6.72
#